data_73c9259a27ba98f86301d8974e867147
#
_entry.id   73c9259a27ba98f86301d8974e867147
#
_cell.length_a   1.000
_cell.length_b   1.000
_cell.length_c   1.000
_cell.angle_alpha   90.00
_cell.angle_beta   90.00
_cell.angle_gamma   90.00
#
_symmetry.space_group_name_H-M   'P 1'
#
loop_
_entity.id
_entity.type
_entity.pdbx_description
1 polymer ?
#
loop_
_entity_poly.entity_id
_entity_poly.type
_entity_poly.pdbx_seq_one_letter_code
_entity_poly.pdbx_strand_id
1 'polypeptide(L)'
;MIEQVLDRGETALVVTKLAGPGTSGSKLLILEHGVTIGSLGEPELDSVVVNQASRFLASRDDTRMFSVNEFAPELSFARETQLLFERLQPAPRLVVCGAGHVGASLARFAVLSGYHTTLIDDRADFVKRDRFPESEIDLVVADDWSSAVREAIGNGRGVSVAVVTRGHNEDERCMQAVVRSNPDYVGLIGSKRRTSIVIDRLRESGVPDEQLKNIHAPIGLDIGAVSPEEVALAIMAEIVAERRGAPGTPLSAWRRSKV
;
A
#
# COMPACT_ATOMS: atom_id res chain seq x y z
N MET A 1 17.81 -11.89 -5.70
CA MET A 1 17.97 -10.42 -5.85
C MET A 1 16.62 -9.71 -5.90
N ILE A 2 15.71 -10.02 -6.85
CA ILE A 2 14.35 -9.44 -6.89
C ILE A 2 13.61 -9.72 -5.56
N GLU A 3 13.63 -10.97 -5.06
CA GLU A 3 13.06 -11.33 -3.76
C GLU A 3 13.58 -10.42 -2.63
N GLN A 4 14.89 -10.19 -2.57
CA GLN A 4 15.48 -9.33 -1.54
C GLN A 4 15.01 -7.86 -1.60
N VAL A 5 14.70 -7.35 -2.81
CA VAL A 5 14.15 -6.01 -3.00
C VAL A 5 12.70 -5.98 -2.50
N LEU A 6 11.90 -6.98 -2.88
CA LEU A 6 10.51 -7.11 -2.45
C LEU A 6 10.39 -7.35 -0.94
N ASP A 7 11.28 -8.16 -0.34
CA ASP A 7 11.32 -8.41 1.11
C ASP A 7 11.63 -7.14 1.93
N ARG A 8 12.34 -6.17 1.31
CA ARG A 8 12.59 -4.87 1.93
C ARG A 8 11.44 -3.88 1.77
N GLY A 9 10.34 -4.28 1.13
CA GLY A 9 9.22 -3.39 0.82
C GLY A 9 9.52 -2.38 -0.30
N GLU A 10 10.56 -2.61 -1.10
CA GLU A 10 10.97 -1.70 -2.16
C GLU A 10 10.24 -2.02 -3.47
N THR A 11 9.91 -0.97 -4.24
CA THR A 11 9.38 -1.10 -5.60
C THR A 11 10.51 -1.15 -6.60
N ALA A 12 10.37 -1.97 -7.64
CA ALA A 12 11.28 -2.01 -8.76
C ALA A 12 10.51 -2.02 -10.09
N LEU A 13 11.20 -1.70 -11.16
CA LEU A 13 10.72 -1.82 -12.52
C LEU A 13 11.60 -2.81 -13.28
N VAL A 14 10.99 -3.84 -13.85
CA VAL A 14 11.66 -4.70 -14.84
C VAL A 14 11.27 -4.22 -16.22
N VAL A 15 12.27 -3.94 -17.04
CA VAL A 15 12.08 -3.65 -18.45
C VAL A 15 12.65 -4.80 -19.26
N THR A 16 11.80 -5.38 -20.11
CA THR A 16 12.18 -6.49 -21.00
C THR A 16 12.14 -6.03 -22.45
N LYS A 17 13.21 -6.23 -23.21
CA LYS A 17 13.23 -5.96 -24.66
C LYS A 17 12.53 -7.09 -25.40
N LEU A 18 11.39 -6.77 -26.05
CA LEU A 18 10.59 -7.73 -26.81
C LEU A 18 11.03 -7.83 -28.27
N ALA A 19 11.39 -6.67 -28.87
CA ALA A 19 11.84 -6.56 -30.25
C ALA A 19 12.85 -5.43 -30.43
N GLY A 20 13.58 -5.43 -31.53
CA GLY A 20 14.61 -4.44 -31.88
C GLY A 20 16.00 -5.04 -32.07
N PRO A 21 17.01 -4.23 -32.37
CA PRO A 21 18.38 -4.69 -32.56
C PRO A 21 18.94 -5.41 -31.33
N GLY A 22 19.81 -6.38 -31.58
CA GLY A 22 20.46 -7.18 -30.52
C GLY A 22 19.53 -8.27 -29.95
N THR A 23 19.77 -8.70 -28.72
CA THR A 23 19.12 -9.87 -28.11
C THR A 23 17.73 -9.52 -27.57
N SER A 24 16.68 -10.17 -28.07
CA SER A 24 15.35 -10.15 -27.46
C SER A 24 15.35 -10.92 -26.15
N GLY A 25 14.56 -10.44 -25.18
CA GLY A 25 14.53 -11.00 -23.82
C GLY A 25 15.58 -10.41 -22.87
N SER A 26 16.46 -9.50 -23.34
CA SER A 26 17.36 -8.73 -22.47
C SER A 26 16.54 -7.95 -21.44
N LYS A 27 17.04 -7.87 -20.21
CA LYS A 27 16.31 -7.25 -19.08
C LYS A 27 17.16 -6.19 -18.37
N LEU A 28 16.50 -5.11 -18.00
CA LEU A 28 17.03 -4.06 -17.14
C LEU A 28 16.11 -3.93 -15.91
N LEU A 29 16.65 -4.19 -14.73
CA LEU A 29 15.97 -3.93 -13.46
C LEU A 29 16.36 -2.54 -12.97
N ILE A 30 15.38 -1.74 -12.62
CA ILE A 30 15.54 -0.37 -12.11
C ILE A 30 14.89 -0.30 -10.74
N LEU A 31 15.66 -0.03 -9.70
CA LEU A 31 15.16 0.13 -8.33
C LEU A 31 14.61 1.55 -8.14
N GLU A 32 13.70 1.73 -7.19
CA GLU A 32 13.03 3.03 -6.94
C GLU A 32 14.01 4.19 -6.65
N HIS A 33 15.20 3.88 -6.11
CA HIS A 33 16.27 4.84 -5.84
C HIS A 33 17.28 5.00 -6.99
N GLY A 34 16.94 4.49 -8.20
CA GLY A 34 17.70 4.73 -9.42
C GLY A 34 18.85 3.77 -9.70
N VAL A 35 19.13 2.79 -8.83
CA VAL A 35 20.12 1.74 -9.09
C VAL A 35 19.60 0.83 -10.19
N THR A 36 20.47 0.50 -11.17
CA THR A 36 20.15 -0.37 -12.30
C THR A 36 20.97 -1.65 -12.27
N ILE A 37 20.36 -2.76 -12.73
CA ILE A 37 20.98 -4.07 -12.81
C ILE A 37 20.60 -4.72 -14.14
N GLY A 38 21.58 -5.19 -14.90
CA GLY A 38 21.38 -5.72 -16.24
C GLY A 38 21.54 -4.65 -17.33
N SER A 39 21.13 -4.97 -18.56
CA SER A 39 21.18 -4.06 -19.72
C SER A 39 20.25 -4.58 -20.81
N LEU A 40 19.70 -3.67 -21.61
CA LEU A 40 18.91 -3.99 -22.80
C LEU A 40 19.77 -4.19 -24.04
N GLY A 41 21.10 -4.05 -23.88
CA GLY A 41 22.10 -4.31 -24.92
C GLY A 41 22.72 -3.05 -25.54
N GLU A 42 22.08 -1.90 -25.38
CA GLU A 42 22.54 -0.60 -25.90
C GLU A 42 22.57 0.44 -24.75
N PRO A 43 23.74 1.04 -24.41
CA PRO A 43 23.83 2.01 -23.32
C PRO A 43 22.92 3.23 -23.47
N GLU A 44 22.71 3.69 -24.72
CA GLU A 44 21.82 4.79 -25.02
C GLU A 44 20.36 4.42 -24.71
N LEU A 45 19.95 3.18 -25.02
CA LEU A 45 18.63 2.64 -24.68
C LEU A 45 18.45 2.55 -23.18
N ASP A 46 19.44 1.99 -22.45
CA ASP A 46 19.38 1.90 -21.00
C ASP A 46 19.19 3.27 -20.35
N SER A 47 19.88 4.31 -20.84
CA SER A 47 19.79 5.67 -20.31
C SER A 47 18.40 6.29 -20.51
N VAL A 48 17.81 6.20 -21.71
CA VAL A 48 16.47 6.76 -21.97
C VAL A 48 15.38 5.99 -21.24
N VAL A 49 15.56 4.68 -21.05
CA VAL A 49 14.64 3.83 -20.28
C VAL A 49 14.66 4.20 -18.79
N VAL A 50 15.82 4.49 -18.20
CA VAL A 50 15.90 4.96 -16.80
C VAL A 50 15.12 6.28 -16.62
N ASN A 51 15.23 7.20 -17.58
CA ASN A 51 14.47 8.46 -17.53
C ASN A 51 12.96 8.22 -17.66
N GLN A 52 12.54 7.26 -18.51
CA GLN A 52 11.12 6.90 -18.66
C GLN A 52 10.58 6.12 -17.44
N ALA A 53 11.44 5.38 -16.72
CA ALA A 53 11.08 4.60 -15.54
C ALA A 53 10.38 5.44 -14.45
N SER A 54 10.90 6.62 -14.16
CA SER A 54 10.31 7.53 -13.16
C SER A 54 8.88 7.93 -13.52
N ARG A 55 8.59 8.18 -14.80
CA ARG A 55 7.25 8.51 -15.29
C ARG A 55 6.31 7.32 -15.21
N PHE A 56 6.81 6.13 -15.56
CA PHE A 56 6.03 4.90 -15.44
C PHE A 56 5.71 4.57 -13.97
N LEU A 57 6.70 4.67 -13.07
CA LEU A 57 6.49 4.44 -11.64
C LEU A 57 5.54 5.46 -11.00
N ALA A 58 5.43 6.67 -11.53
CA ALA A 58 4.44 7.66 -11.12
C ALA A 58 3.03 7.44 -11.73
N SER A 59 2.89 6.55 -12.73
CA SER A 59 1.59 6.17 -13.31
C SER A 59 0.86 5.17 -12.44
N ARG A 60 -0.35 4.74 -12.85
CA ARG A 60 -1.12 3.67 -12.20
C ARG A 60 -0.96 2.31 -12.88
N ASP A 61 -0.15 2.27 -13.93
CA ASP A 61 0.03 1.04 -14.69
C ASP A 61 0.96 0.08 -13.93
N ASP A 62 0.56 -1.18 -13.81
CA ASP A 62 1.42 -2.23 -13.28
C ASP A 62 2.25 -2.87 -14.41
N THR A 63 1.70 -2.89 -15.63
CA THR A 63 2.36 -3.42 -16.83
C THR A 63 1.97 -2.60 -18.06
N ARG A 64 2.96 -2.23 -18.87
CA ARG A 64 2.68 -1.53 -20.14
C ARG A 64 3.77 -1.83 -21.17
N MET A 65 3.34 -1.99 -22.42
CA MET A 65 4.22 -2.08 -23.56
C MET A 65 4.44 -0.69 -24.17
N PHE A 66 5.69 -0.37 -24.46
CA PHE A 66 6.10 0.87 -25.10
C PHE A 66 6.87 0.59 -26.40
N SER A 67 6.59 1.38 -27.46
CA SER A 67 7.56 1.59 -28.50
C SER A 67 8.59 2.62 -28.01
N VAL A 68 9.86 2.39 -28.22
CA VAL A 68 10.91 3.38 -27.85
C VAL A 68 10.69 4.71 -28.55
N ASN A 69 10.09 4.68 -29.74
CA ASN A 69 9.71 5.89 -30.50
C ASN A 69 8.72 6.81 -29.75
N GLU A 70 8.00 6.31 -28.73
CA GLU A 70 7.07 7.12 -27.94
C GLU A 70 7.79 8.11 -27.00
N PHE A 71 9.02 7.79 -26.56
CA PHE A 71 9.74 8.59 -25.58
C PHE A 71 11.20 8.93 -25.96
N ALA A 72 11.76 8.29 -26.98
CA ALA A 72 13.11 8.54 -27.49
C ALA A 72 13.16 8.38 -29.03
N PRO A 73 12.40 9.19 -29.80
CA PRO A 73 12.28 9.07 -31.26
C PRO A 73 13.59 9.38 -31.99
N GLU A 74 14.55 10.02 -31.34
CA GLU A 74 15.87 10.37 -31.86
C GLU A 74 16.81 9.16 -32.03
N LEU A 75 16.56 8.05 -31.36
CA LEU A 75 17.35 6.86 -31.50
C LEU A 75 17.07 6.17 -32.84
N SER A 76 18.12 5.80 -33.57
CA SER A 76 18.02 5.22 -34.91
C SER A 76 17.19 3.93 -34.97
N PHE A 77 17.15 3.18 -33.87
CA PHE A 77 16.43 1.92 -33.69
C PHE A 77 15.09 2.08 -32.95
N ALA A 78 14.65 3.32 -32.64
CA ALA A 78 13.48 3.58 -31.81
C ALA A 78 12.18 2.95 -32.33
N ARG A 79 11.96 2.98 -33.65
CA ARG A 79 10.74 2.45 -34.28
C ARG A 79 10.63 0.93 -34.27
N GLU A 80 11.76 0.23 -34.23
CA GLU A 80 11.83 -1.23 -34.27
C GLU A 80 11.86 -1.83 -32.86
N THR A 81 12.11 -0.99 -31.85
CA THR A 81 12.30 -1.46 -30.47
C THR A 81 11.01 -1.38 -29.67
N GLN A 82 10.61 -2.54 -29.13
CA GLN A 82 9.46 -2.72 -28.24
C GLN A 82 9.95 -3.17 -26.87
N LEU A 83 9.44 -2.53 -25.85
CA LEU A 83 9.80 -2.79 -24.45
C LEU A 83 8.55 -3.10 -23.62
N LEU A 84 8.64 -4.10 -22.76
CA LEU A 84 7.65 -4.37 -21.73
C LEU A 84 8.17 -3.80 -20.41
N PHE A 85 7.39 -2.92 -19.81
CA PHE A 85 7.61 -2.38 -18.48
C PHE A 85 6.70 -3.11 -17.50
N GLU A 86 7.27 -3.68 -16.46
CA GLU A 86 6.57 -4.44 -15.42
C GLU A 86 6.98 -3.92 -14.06
N ARG A 87 6.02 -3.33 -13.34
CA ARG A 87 6.22 -2.88 -11.97
C ARG A 87 6.24 -4.07 -11.03
N LEU A 88 7.30 -4.21 -10.27
CA LEU A 88 7.41 -5.17 -9.18
C LEU A 88 7.18 -4.44 -7.86
N GLN A 89 6.16 -4.85 -7.15
CA GLN A 89 5.84 -4.34 -5.81
C GLN A 89 5.72 -5.52 -4.85
N PRO A 90 6.14 -5.37 -3.59
CA PRO A 90 5.82 -6.36 -2.58
C PRO A 90 4.30 -6.51 -2.46
N ALA A 91 3.85 -7.68 -2.06
CA ALA A 91 2.45 -7.88 -1.73
C ALA A 91 2.06 -6.86 -0.64
N PRO A 92 0.96 -6.11 -0.83
CA PRO A 92 0.56 -5.12 0.14
C PRO A 92 0.19 -5.82 1.45
N ARG A 93 0.56 -5.20 2.58
CA ARG A 93 0.30 -5.72 3.92
C ARG A 93 -0.70 -4.81 4.64
N LEU A 94 -1.64 -5.44 5.38
CA LEU A 94 -2.57 -4.72 6.23
C LEU A 94 -2.48 -5.26 7.66
N VAL A 95 -2.18 -4.39 8.61
CA VAL A 95 -2.27 -4.69 10.04
C VAL A 95 -3.60 -4.15 10.56
N VAL A 96 -4.45 -5.03 11.07
CA VAL A 96 -5.75 -4.71 11.64
C VAL A 96 -5.69 -4.87 13.15
N CYS A 97 -5.76 -3.78 13.88
CA CYS A 97 -5.80 -3.77 15.34
C CYS A 97 -7.26 -3.80 15.82
N GLY A 98 -7.73 -4.96 16.28
CA GLY A 98 -9.08 -5.23 16.73
C GLY A 98 -9.83 -6.21 15.84
N ALA A 99 -10.14 -7.42 16.34
CA ALA A 99 -10.86 -8.49 15.64
C ALA A 99 -12.37 -8.50 15.93
N GLY A 100 -12.96 -7.32 16.23
CA GLY A 100 -14.39 -7.12 16.31
C GLY A 100 -15.09 -7.26 14.95
N HIS A 101 -16.38 -6.94 14.85
CA HIS A 101 -17.14 -7.11 13.60
C HIS A 101 -16.51 -6.37 12.41
N VAL A 102 -16.12 -5.10 12.60
CA VAL A 102 -15.47 -4.31 11.54
C VAL A 102 -14.12 -4.92 11.16
N GLY A 103 -13.24 -5.21 12.15
CA GLY A 103 -11.92 -5.75 11.88
C GLY A 103 -11.94 -7.12 11.23
N ALA A 104 -12.88 -8.00 11.62
CA ALA A 104 -13.07 -9.30 11.00
C ALA A 104 -13.48 -9.19 9.52
N SER A 105 -14.42 -8.30 9.21
CA SER A 105 -14.85 -8.03 7.83
C SER A 105 -13.74 -7.37 7.02
N LEU A 106 -13.01 -6.43 7.61
CA LEU A 106 -11.89 -5.74 6.97
C LEU A 106 -10.76 -6.74 6.60
N ALA A 107 -10.41 -7.64 7.51
CA ALA A 107 -9.39 -8.66 7.25
C ALA A 107 -9.75 -9.54 6.03
N ARG A 108 -11.01 -9.95 5.90
CA ARG A 108 -11.49 -10.71 4.73
C ARG A 108 -11.48 -9.89 3.44
N PHE A 109 -11.95 -8.64 3.49
CA PHE A 109 -11.88 -7.76 2.31
C PHE A 109 -10.43 -7.49 1.88
N ALA A 110 -9.51 -7.41 2.81
CA ALA A 110 -8.10 -7.23 2.53
C ALA A 110 -7.53 -8.44 1.77
N VAL A 111 -7.80 -9.67 2.23
CA VAL A 111 -7.40 -10.91 1.52
C VAL A 111 -7.99 -10.95 0.12
N LEU A 112 -9.30 -10.70 -0.04
CA LEU A 112 -9.96 -10.63 -1.35
C LEU A 112 -9.34 -9.56 -2.28
N SER A 113 -8.71 -8.52 -1.70
CA SER A 113 -8.04 -7.45 -2.41
C SER A 113 -6.54 -7.71 -2.62
N GLY A 114 -6.03 -8.91 -2.28
CA GLY A 114 -4.65 -9.33 -2.47
C GLY A 114 -3.68 -8.83 -1.41
N TYR A 115 -4.17 -8.46 -0.20
CA TYR A 115 -3.32 -8.08 0.93
C TYR A 115 -2.98 -9.29 1.79
N HIS A 116 -1.73 -9.37 2.23
CA HIS A 116 -1.38 -10.19 3.37
C HIS A 116 -1.78 -9.45 4.65
N THR A 117 -2.56 -10.09 5.53
CA THR A 117 -3.21 -9.41 6.65
C THR A 117 -2.76 -9.96 7.98
N THR A 118 -2.36 -9.08 8.92
CA THR A 118 -2.15 -9.45 10.32
C THR A 118 -3.31 -8.91 11.14
N LEU A 119 -4.10 -9.80 11.77
CA LEU A 119 -5.23 -9.45 12.61
C LEU A 119 -4.86 -9.63 14.08
N ILE A 120 -4.90 -8.54 14.84
CA ILE A 120 -4.46 -8.48 16.25
C ILE A 120 -5.66 -8.19 17.14
N ASP A 121 -5.81 -8.95 18.25
CA ASP A 121 -6.78 -8.65 19.31
C ASP A 121 -6.25 -9.19 20.65
N ASP A 122 -6.58 -8.54 21.77
CA ASP A 122 -6.20 -8.98 23.10
C ASP A 122 -7.07 -10.15 23.62
N ARG A 123 -8.16 -10.45 22.92
CA ARG A 123 -9.07 -11.55 23.24
C ARG A 123 -8.79 -12.74 22.33
N ALA A 124 -8.18 -13.79 22.89
CA ALA A 124 -7.81 -14.99 22.15
C ALA A 124 -9.00 -15.62 21.37
N ASP A 125 -10.23 -15.51 21.90
CA ASP A 125 -11.43 -16.05 21.24
C ASP A 125 -11.79 -15.32 19.94
N PHE A 126 -11.27 -14.12 19.73
CA PHE A 126 -11.53 -13.30 18.54
C PHE A 126 -10.53 -13.58 17.39
N VAL A 127 -9.35 -14.12 17.70
CA VAL A 127 -8.28 -14.45 16.73
C VAL A 127 -8.02 -15.95 16.66
N LYS A 128 -9.08 -16.74 16.47
CA LYS A 128 -9.02 -18.18 16.30
C LYS A 128 -9.06 -18.59 14.83
N ARG A 129 -8.30 -19.63 14.48
CA ARG A 129 -8.25 -20.15 13.09
C ARG A 129 -9.61 -20.62 12.60
N ASP A 130 -10.47 -21.14 13.48
CA ASP A 130 -11.85 -21.54 13.11
C ASP A 130 -12.71 -20.37 12.62
N ARG A 131 -12.41 -19.14 13.06
CA ARG A 131 -13.07 -17.92 12.59
C ARG A 131 -12.47 -17.36 11.32
N PHE A 132 -11.20 -17.61 11.08
CA PHE A 132 -10.42 -17.12 9.94
C PHE A 132 -9.65 -18.29 9.33
N PRO A 133 -10.30 -19.08 8.48
CA PRO A 133 -9.65 -20.22 7.79
C PRO A 133 -8.66 -19.76 6.70
N GLU A 134 -8.73 -18.49 6.29
CA GLU A 134 -7.87 -17.89 5.26
C GLU A 134 -6.40 -17.90 5.73
N SER A 135 -5.52 -18.56 4.96
CA SER A 135 -4.08 -18.67 5.27
C SER A 135 -3.34 -17.34 5.20
N GLU A 136 -3.87 -16.41 4.44
CA GLU A 136 -3.34 -15.05 4.22
C GLU A 136 -3.61 -14.11 5.41
N ILE A 137 -4.33 -14.59 6.44
CA ILE A 137 -4.55 -13.86 7.69
C ILE A 137 -3.70 -14.47 8.80
N ASP A 138 -2.67 -13.75 9.20
CA ASP A 138 -1.93 -14.05 10.44
C ASP A 138 -2.74 -13.60 11.64
N LEU A 139 -2.88 -14.48 12.64
CA LEU A 139 -3.68 -14.24 13.83
C LEU A 139 -2.75 -14.02 15.02
N VAL A 140 -2.88 -12.87 15.68
CA VAL A 140 -2.03 -12.48 16.82
C VAL A 140 -2.89 -12.18 18.04
N VAL A 141 -2.65 -12.89 19.14
CA VAL A 141 -3.17 -12.53 20.46
C VAL A 141 -2.23 -11.53 21.09
N ALA A 142 -2.70 -10.33 21.38
CA ALA A 142 -1.88 -9.27 21.95
C ALA A 142 -1.88 -9.34 23.49
N ASP A 143 -0.82 -9.87 24.08
CA ASP A 143 -0.57 -9.69 25.53
C ASP A 143 -0.23 -8.22 25.84
N ASP A 144 0.51 -7.58 24.94
CA ASP A 144 0.75 -6.14 24.92
C ASP A 144 0.55 -5.59 23.51
N TRP A 145 -0.39 -4.64 23.38
CA TRP A 145 -0.73 -4.01 22.11
C TRP A 145 0.46 -3.33 21.41
N SER A 146 1.30 -2.65 22.20
CA SER A 146 2.42 -1.89 21.63
C SER A 146 3.48 -2.77 20.99
N SER A 147 3.79 -3.92 21.58
CA SER A 147 4.76 -4.89 21.05
C SER A 147 4.18 -5.62 19.85
N ALA A 148 2.95 -6.14 19.95
CA ALA A 148 2.29 -6.88 18.88
C ALA A 148 2.15 -6.02 17.60
N VAL A 149 1.75 -4.75 17.76
CA VAL A 149 1.60 -3.82 16.63
C VAL A 149 2.96 -3.50 15.99
N ARG A 150 4.00 -3.21 16.78
CA ARG A 150 5.34 -2.93 16.23
C ARG A 150 5.92 -4.12 15.48
N GLU A 151 5.77 -5.33 16.02
CA GLU A 151 6.24 -6.55 15.38
C GLU A 151 5.52 -6.79 14.06
N ALA A 152 4.19 -6.62 14.03
CA ALA A 152 3.39 -6.79 12.82
C ALA A 152 3.72 -5.74 11.73
N ILE A 153 4.03 -4.50 12.10
CA ILE A 153 4.41 -3.45 11.16
C ILE A 153 5.83 -3.68 10.62
N GLY A 154 6.78 -4.05 11.47
CA GLY A 154 8.19 -4.22 11.11
C GLY A 154 8.83 -2.89 10.68
N ASN A 155 9.39 -2.84 9.46
CA ASN A 155 10.04 -1.64 8.90
C ASN A 155 9.07 -0.56 8.38
N GLY A 156 7.76 -0.81 8.43
CA GLY A 156 6.70 0.13 8.02
C GLY A 156 6.43 0.21 6.51
N ARG A 157 7.35 -0.19 5.66
CA ARG A 157 7.21 -0.08 4.19
C ARG A 157 6.25 -1.12 3.62
N GLY A 158 5.38 -0.70 2.70
CA GLY A 158 4.35 -1.56 2.10
C GLY A 158 3.24 -1.94 3.09
N VAL A 159 3.16 -1.28 4.26
CA VAL A 159 2.23 -1.61 5.33
C VAL A 159 1.19 -0.52 5.52
N SER A 160 -0.07 -0.92 5.48
CA SER A 160 -1.21 -0.12 5.94
C SER A 160 -1.63 -0.58 7.33
N VAL A 161 -2.05 0.35 8.20
CA VAL A 161 -2.53 0.03 9.54
C VAL A 161 -3.92 0.59 9.76
N ALA A 162 -4.86 -0.26 10.19
CA ALA A 162 -6.21 0.12 10.58
C ALA A 162 -6.44 -0.17 12.06
N VAL A 163 -6.54 0.87 12.88
CA VAL A 163 -6.87 0.75 14.30
C VAL A 163 -8.39 0.82 14.45
N VAL A 164 -9.00 -0.35 14.68
CA VAL A 164 -10.45 -0.57 14.76
C VAL A 164 -10.84 -1.27 16.06
N THR A 165 -10.16 -0.90 17.15
CA THR A 165 -10.37 -1.51 18.47
C THR A 165 -11.71 -1.06 19.10
N ARG A 166 -12.06 -1.70 20.20
CA ARG A 166 -13.33 -1.42 20.92
C ARG A 166 -13.26 -0.19 21.85
N GLY A 167 -12.06 0.24 22.27
CA GLY A 167 -11.90 1.19 23.35
C GLY A 167 -10.81 2.24 23.16
N HIS A 168 -10.92 3.34 23.91
CA HIS A 168 -9.96 4.44 23.84
C HIS A 168 -8.55 4.05 24.30
N ASN A 169 -8.45 3.16 25.32
CA ASN A 169 -7.16 2.76 25.87
C ASN A 169 -6.38 1.89 24.89
N GLU A 170 -7.07 0.98 24.22
CA GLU A 170 -6.49 0.14 23.17
C GLU A 170 -6.11 0.98 21.94
N ASP A 171 -7.00 1.90 21.52
CA ASP A 171 -6.72 2.83 20.42
C ASP A 171 -5.44 3.62 20.67
N GLU A 172 -5.29 4.21 21.87
CA GLU A 172 -4.13 5.02 22.22
C GLU A 172 -2.83 4.19 22.21
N ARG A 173 -2.83 3.01 22.82
CA ARG A 173 -1.66 2.10 22.84
C ARG A 173 -1.26 1.67 21.42
N CYS A 174 -2.23 1.29 20.59
CA CYS A 174 -1.99 0.97 19.19
C CYS A 174 -1.41 2.16 18.44
N MET A 175 -2.05 3.32 18.53
CA MET A 175 -1.63 4.52 17.81
C MET A 175 -0.23 5.01 18.19
N GLN A 176 0.13 4.94 19.49
CA GLN A 176 1.49 5.26 19.93
C GLN A 176 2.55 4.33 19.31
N ALA A 177 2.24 3.05 19.14
CA ALA A 177 3.12 2.10 18.46
C ALA A 177 3.19 2.35 16.96
N VAL A 178 2.04 2.61 16.32
CA VAL A 178 1.90 2.85 14.88
C VAL A 178 2.70 4.08 14.44
N VAL A 179 2.53 5.22 15.10
CA VAL A 179 3.22 6.47 14.69
C VAL A 179 4.74 6.37 14.82
N ARG A 180 5.26 5.56 15.75
CA ARG A 180 6.69 5.31 15.89
C ARG A 180 7.25 4.37 14.82
N SER A 181 6.43 3.50 14.27
CA SER A 181 6.82 2.52 13.24
C SER A 181 6.70 3.08 11.82
N ASN A 182 6.07 4.25 11.64
CA ASN A 182 5.95 5.01 10.41
C ASN A 182 5.51 4.16 9.18
N PRO A 183 4.34 3.48 9.23
CA PRO A 183 3.81 2.76 8.09
C PRO A 183 3.33 3.72 6.99
N ASP A 184 3.10 3.21 5.77
CA ASP A 184 2.70 4.01 4.61
C ASP A 184 1.28 4.60 4.75
N TYR A 185 0.41 3.94 5.53
CA TYR A 185 -0.96 4.39 5.79
C TYR A 185 -1.35 4.10 7.24
N VAL A 186 -2.01 5.07 7.86
CA VAL A 186 -2.54 4.95 9.23
C VAL A 186 -3.98 5.43 9.28
N GLY A 187 -4.87 4.58 9.75
CA GLY A 187 -6.26 4.95 9.97
C GLY A 187 -6.80 4.57 11.35
N LEU A 188 -7.63 5.42 11.92
CA LEU A 188 -8.25 5.24 13.24
C LEU A 188 -9.77 5.32 13.13
N ILE A 189 -10.46 4.27 13.60
CA ILE A 189 -11.93 4.23 13.66
C ILE A 189 -12.47 5.10 14.79
N GLY A 190 -13.61 5.71 14.57
CA GLY A 190 -14.35 6.43 15.61
C GLY A 190 -15.13 7.61 15.08
N SER A 191 -15.96 8.21 15.95
CA SER A 191 -16.55 9.51 15.62
C SER A 191 -15.48 10.60 15.58
N LYS A 192 -15.76 11.70 14.87
CA LYS A 192 -14.86 12.88 14.84
C LYS A 192 -14.40 13.31 16.24
N ARG A 193 -15.32 13.31 17.22
CA ARG A 193 -15.00 13.65 18.61
C ARG A 193 -14.03 12.65 19.24
N ARG A 194 -14.26 11.33 19.03
CA ARG A 194 -13.41 10.29 19.61
C ARG A 194 -12.00 10.33 19.02
N THR A 195 -11.91 10.43 17.70
CA THR A 195 -10.62 10.46 17.02
C THR A 195 -9.82 11.74 17.36
N SER A 196 -10.46 12.90 17.50
CA SER A 196 -9.79 14.13 17.96
C SER A 196 -9.13 13.96 19.32
N ILE A 197 -9.78 13.32 20.28
CA ILE A 197 -9.19 13.07 21.62
C ILE A 197 -7.90 12.24 21.52
N VAL A 198 -7.90 11.20 20.69
CA VAL A 198 -6.69 10.38 20.49
C VAL A 198 -5.57 11.18 19.82
N ILE A 199 -5.90 11.95 18.78
CA ILE A 199 -4.94 12.82 18.08
C ILE A 199 -4.33 13.87 19.03
N ASP A 200 -5.14 14.50 19.89
CA ASP A 200 -4.66 15.48 20.86
C ASP A 200 -3.72 14.84 21.88
N ARG A 201 -4.01 13.63 22.38
CA ARG A 201 -3.12 12.88 23.27
C ARG A 201 -1.80 12.49 22.60
N LEU A 202 -1.82 12.11 21.33
CA LEU A 202 -0.61 11.85 20.55
C LEU A 202 0.25 13.12 20.43
N ARG A 203 -0.38 14.27 20.18
CA ARG A 203 0.30 15.59 20.16
C ARG A 203 0.94 15.91 21.51
N GLU A 204 0.21 15.72 22.60
CA GLU A 204 0.71 15.91 23.98
C GLU A 204 1.88 14.98 24.30
N SER A 205 1.91 13.77 23.72
CA SER A 205 3.02 12.82 23.85
C SER A 205 4.23 13.12 22.96
N GLY A 206 4.19 14.24 22.19
CA GLY A 206 5.31 14.74 21.38
C GLY A 206 5.33 14.23 19.94
N VAL A 207 4.23 13.67 19.42
CA VAL A 207 4.14 13.32 18.00
C VAL A 207 4.05 14.59 17.15
N PRO A 208 4.91 14.78 16.13
CA PRO A 208 4.90 15.94 15.27
C PRO A 208 3.59 16.13 14.52
N ASP A 209 3.14 17.38 14.37
CA ASP A 209 1.89 17.71 13.65
C ASP A 209 1.88 17.21 12.21
N GLU A 210 3.03 17.13 11.55
CA GLU A 210 3.15 16.59 10.20
C GLU A 210 2.77 15.10 10.14
N GLN A 211 3.13 14.31 11.14
CA GLN A 211 2.71 12.91 11.23
C GLN A 211 1.23 12.80 11.56
N LEU A 212 0.73 13.66 12.45
CA LEU A 212 -0.69 13.66 12.86
C LEU A 212 -1.63 13.99 11.70
N LYS A 213 -1.21 14.86 10.77
CA LYS A 213 -2.00 15.21 9.57
C LYS A 213 -2.18 14.04 8.61
N ASN A 214 -1.27 13.07 8.63
CA ASN A 214 -1.31 11.89 7.76
C ASN A 214 -2.14 10.74 8.35
N ILE A 215 -2.75 10.94 9.53
CA ILE A 215 -3.63 9.95 10.14
C ILE A 215 -5.05 10.15 9.62
N HIS A 216 -5.60 9.13 8.98
CA HIS A 216 -7.00 9.09 8.52
C HIS A 216 -7.93 8.84 9.72
N ALA A 217 -8.56 9.89 10.23
CA ALA A 217 -9.37 9.83 11.45
C ALA A 217 -10.57 10.80 11.39
N PRO A 218 -11.80 10.30 11.22
CA PRO A 218 -12.21 8.88 11.10
C PRO A 218 -11.71 8.21 9.83
N ILE A 219 -11.33 6.92 9.94
CA ILE A 219 -10.92 6.06 8.82
C ILE A 219 -12.12 5.72 7.90
N GLY A 220 -11.87 5.66 6.60
CA GLY A 220 -12.79 5.18 5.57
C GLY A 220 -13.44 6.30 4.74
N LEU A 221 -13.74 5.98 3.48
CA LEU A 221 -14.46 6.89 2.58
C LEU A 221 -15.89 7.13 3.08
N ASP A 222 -16.38 8.34 2.92
CA ASP A 222 -17.78 8.69 3.23
C ASP A 222 -18.73 8.13 2.15
N ILE A 223 -19.15 6.89 2.36
CA ILE A 223 -20.13 6.18 1.51
C ILE A 223 -21.50 6.02 2.18
N GLY A 224 -21.70 6.62 3.35
CA GLY A 224 -22.93 6.46 4.14
C GLY A 224 -23.02 5.09 4.83
N ALA A 225 -21.88 4.44 5.14
CA ALA A 225 -21.80 3.12 5.75
C ALA A 225 -22.47 3.07 7.13
N VAL A 226 -23.26 2.01 7.39
CA VAL A 226 -23.99 1.78 8.64
C VAL A 226 -23.59 0.45 9.28
N SER A 227 -23.60 -0.65 8.50
CA SER A 227 -23.23 -1.96 9.04
C SER A 227 -21.71 -2.10 9.20
N PRO A 228 -21.25 -3.01 10.09
CA PRO A 228 -19.82 -3.28 10.22
C PRO A 228 -19.12 -3.66 8.89
N GLU A 229 -19.82 -4.39 8.03
CA GLU A 229 -19.34 -4.80 6.72
C GLU A 229 -19.21 -3.60 5.77
N GLU A 230 -20.18 -2.68 5.77
CA GLU A 230 -20.13 -1.45 4.96
C GLU A 230 -19.00 -0.53 5.45
N VAL A 231 -18.81 -0.41 6.78
CA VAL A 231 -17.69 0.34 7.35
C VAL A 231 -16.34 -0.29 6.94
N ALA A 232 -16.23 -1.61 7.01
CA ALA A 232 -15.02 -2.32 6.57
C ALA A 232 -14.75 -2.12 5.06
N LEU A 233 -15.80 -2.11 4.23
CA LEU A 233 -15.70 -1.81 2.80
C LEU A 233 -15.21 -0.38 2.56
N ALA A 234 -15.77 0.60 3.28
CA ALA A 234 -15.35 2.00 3.22
C ALA A 234 -13.87 2.18 3.56
N ILE A 235 -13.41 1.49 4.62
CA ILE A 235 -12.00 1.47 5.04
C ILE A 235 -11.12 0.85 3.96
N MET A 236 -11.49 -0.31 3.44
CA MET A 236 -10.70 -0.99 2.41
C MET A 236 -10.60 -0.15 1.13
N ALA A 237 -11.69 0.50 0.74
CA ALA A 237 -11.71 1.39 -0.43
C ALA A 237 -10.78 2.60 -0.25
N GLU A 238 -10.72 3.21 0.95
CA GLU A 238 -9.78 4.29 1.26
C GLU A 238 -8.32 3.80 1.19
N ILE A 239 -8.00 2.67 1.82
CA ILE A 239 -6.66 2.07 1.78
C ILE A 239 -6.19 1.81 0.34
N VAL A 240 -7.08 1.26 -0.51
CA VAL A 240 -6.76 1.04 -1.93
C VAL A 240 -6.57 2.35 -2.67
N ALA A 241 -7.42 3.36 -2.40
CA ALA A 241 -7.34 4.68 -3.03
C ALA A 241 -6.00 5.36 -2.70
N GLU A 242 -5.61 5.39 -1.42
CA GLU A 242 -4.33 5.94 -0.97
C GLU A 242 -3.14 5.22 -1.61
N ARG A 243 -3.11 3.89 -1.55
CA ARG A 243 -2.04 3.10 -2.18
C ARG A 243 -1.89 3.36 -3.67
N ARG A 244 -3.01 3.59 -4.38
CA ARG A 244 -3.05 3.81 -5.83
C ARG A 244 -3.00 5.30 -6.23
N GLY A 245 -2.89 6.23 -5.25
CA GLY A 245 -2.90 7.67 -5.48
C GLY A 245 -4.21 8.14 -6.14
N ALA A 246 -5.35 7.55 -5.73
CA ALA A 246 -6.66 7.85 -6.28
C ALA A 246 -7.48 8.74 -5.34
N PRO A 247 -8.34 9.64 -5.86
CA PRO A 247 -9.12 10.55 -5.03
C PRO A 247 -10.33 9.90 -4.35
N GLY A 248 -10.58 8.60 -4.54
CA GLY A 248 -11.75 7.91 -3.97
C GLY A 248 -13.12 8.40 -4.48
N THR A 249 -13.15 9.18 -5.57
CA THR A 249 -14.38 9.74 -6.12
C THR A 249 -15.02 8.83 -7.17
N PRO A 250 -16.36 8.93 -7.41
CA PRO A 250 -17.01 8.15 -8.46
C PRO A 250 -16.37 8.39 -9.84
N LEU A 251 -16.07 7.33 -10.59
CA LEU A 251 -15.52 7.43 -11.95
C LEU A 251 -16.42 8.24 -12.90
N SER A 252 -17.74 8.27 -12.64
CA SER A 252 -18.71 9.08 -13.41
C SER A 252 -18.69 10.58 -13.07
N ALA A 253 -17.94 11.02 -12.08
CA ALA A 253 -17.92 12.43 -11.63
C ALA A 253 -17.53 13.40 -12.77
N TRP A 254 -16.67 13.00 -13.73
CA TRP A 254 -16.30 13.80 -14.90
C TRP A 254 -17.48 14.20 -15.79
N ARG A 255 -18.60 13.44 -15.77
CA ARG A 255 -19.81 13.79 -16.52
C ARG A 255 -20.61 14.91 -15.84
N ARG A 256 -20.55 15.00 -14.51
CA ARG A 256 -21.31 15.97 -13.72
C ARG A 256 -20.64 17.35 -13.68
N SER A 257 -19.34 17.42 -13.92
CA SER A 257 -18.57 18.69 -13.97
C SER A 257 -18.70 19.44 -15.32
N LYS A 258 -19.43 18.89 -16.30
CA LYS A 258 -19.62 19.48 -17.64
C LYS A 258 -21.03 20.07 -17.88
N VAL A 259 -21.83 20.20 -16.81
CA VAL A 259 -23.17 20.82 -16.86
C VAL A 259 -23.13 22.20 -16.20
#